data_f8615254ed47a6a0e5cc66041e33cf25
#
_entry.id   f8615254ed47a6a0e5cc66041e33cf25
#
_cell.length_a   1.000
_cell.length_b   1.000
_cell.length_c   1.000
_cell.angle_alpha   90.00
_cell.angle_beta   90.00
_cell.angle_gamma   90.00
#
_symmetry.space_group_name_H-M   'P 1'
#
loop_
_entity.id
_entity.type
_entity.pdbx_description
1 polymer ?
#
loop_
_entity_poly.entity_id
_entity_poly.type
_entity_poly.pdbx_seq_one_letter_code
_entity_poly.pdbx_strand_id
1 'polypeptide(L)'
;MSSTSLEEENTIVIESTTSSSTTMQTTSTTTTTTKEIFATDEFGIEMLEPTEEMKKQLDDLISFIEKRTELKFAQYPKFQLYTLEGYRDYSEASYLDDFEKDYEEGEWERAVLSENMWGLTTSSPDQMKKLIVEFQRCASAGSYNLLDETLRVPIKRNQKKFNFWEQSVIVHELVHSLQGQVVNLSNWYQVMKDSDDFMNYPGRRSIMEGQADLVQAYWESTLDSYDRQQMNSERPSFSCSVSLPSYFYIPFDLYYGYGGSLIKQVHRAGKMEAINEALFQLPTAEQIYSPEKYFSKEPYVNVDIETLELEEYSFIDKGQLDSLDIVYLLQSKIGQVDAVNAAIGLGGGSWVDYINDKNDLFMTVKIQGDNEQELNEIGEAFMNWANFQSRFTKITTDGNSWNGNLY
;
A
#
# COMPACT_ATOMS: atom_id res chain seq x y z
N MET A 1 43.22 34.68 23.25
CA MET A 1 44.08 33.65 23.84
C MET A 1 43.76 32.36 23.11
N SER A 2 44.35 32.06 22.01
CA SER A 2 45.61 31.42 21.63
C SER A 2 45.87 30.11 22.38
N SER A 3 45.79 28.99 21.69
CA SER A 3 46.85 28.03 21.38
C SER A 3 46.19 26.68 20.93
N THR A 4 46.44 26.27 19.74
CA THR A 4 47.52 25.45 19.12
C THR A 4 47.37 23.94 19.31
N SER A 5 47.16 23.34 18.18
CA SER A 5 47.50 22.04 17.61
C SER A 5 48.48 21.13 18.38
N LEU A 6 48.28 19.81 18.22
CA LEU A 6 49.38 18.87 17.97
C LEU A 6 48.85 17.59 17.27
N GLU A 7 49.33 17.36 16.07
CA GLU A 7 49.37 16.08 15.36
C GLU A 7 50.43 15.20 16.04
N GLU A 8 50.18 13.92 16.22
CA GLU A 8 51.21 12.91 16.46
C GLU A 8 51.12 11.81 15.39
N GLU A 9 52.09 11.84 14.49
CA GLU A 9 52.47 10.73 13.63
C GLU A 9 53.15 9.63 14.48
N ASN A 10 52.70 8.42 14.39
CA ASN A 10 53.40 7.25 14.91
C ASN A 10 54.06 6.47 13.76
N THR A 11 55.34 6.70 13.59
CA THR A 11 56.24 5.93 12.72
C THR A 11 56.69 4.69 13.46
N ILE A 12 56.36 3.50 12.94
CA ILE A 12 56.89 2.22 13.43
C ILE A 12 58.12 1.86 12.63
N VAL A 13 59.27 1.83 13.30
CA VAL A 13 60.56 1.32 12.79
C VAL A 13 60.61 -0.17 13.05
N ILE A 14 60.81 -0.97 11.99
CA ILE A 14 61.08 -2.41 12.10
C ILE A 14 62.56 -2.63 11.91
N GLU A 15 63.23 -3.05 12.98
CA GLU A 15 64.63 -3.56 12.91
C GLU A 15 64.66 -4.99 12.43
N SER A 16 65.48 -5.27 11.44
CA SER A 16 65.76 -6.58 10.89
C SER A 16 66.86 -7.28 11.67
N THR A 17 66.58 -8.42 12.27
CA THR A 17 67.63 -9.39 12.69
C THR A 17 67.64 -10.59 11.79
N THR A 18 68.72 -10.75 11.06
CA THR A 18 69.06 -11.92 10.28
C THR A 18 69.43 -13.12 11.18
N SER A 19 68.86 -14.28 11.00
CA SER A 19 69.43 -15.55 11.37
C SER A 19 68.99 -16.69 10.44
N SER A 20 69.93 -17.53 10.14
CA SER A 20 70.06 -18.50 9.06
C SER A 20 69.02 -19.63 8.97
N SER A 21 68.69 -19.91 7.73
CA SER A 21 68.42 -21.16 7.00
C SER A 21 67.83 -22.39 7.71
N THR A 22 66.59 -22.68 7.31
CA THR A 22 66.17 -24.04 7.00
C THR A 22 65.07 -23.95 5.91
N THR A 23 65.35 -24.57 4.74
CA THR A 23 64.50 -24.59 3.58
C THR A 23 63.26 -25.50 3.85
N MET A 24 62.15 -24.93 4.21
CA MET A 24 60.84 -25.55 4.07
C MET A 24 60.17 -25.01 2.82
N GLN A 25 59.91 -25.89 1.84
CA GLN A 25 59.01 -25.58 0.72
C GLN A 25 57.59 -25.35 1.27
N THR A 26 57.23 -24.13 1.43
CA THR A 26 55.86 -23.73 1.70
C THR A 26 55.11 -23.62 0.37
N THR A 27 54.33 -24.61 0.03
CA THR A 27 53.34 -24.53 -1.07
C THR A 27 52.34 -23.41 -0.69
N SER A 28 52.53 -22.25 -1.24
CA SER A 28 51.60 -21.11 -1.10
C SER A 28 50.36 -21.46 -1.93
N THR A 29 49.32 -21.97 -1.29
CA THR A 29 47.98 -22.08 -1.90
C THR A 29 47.41 -20.66 -1.94
N THR A 30 47.54 -19.99 -3.08
CA THR A 30 46.84 -18.73 -3.34
C THR A 30 45.35 -19.06 -3.47
N THR A 31 44.62 -18.89 -2.39
CA THR A 31 43.16 -18.94 -2.44
C THR A 31 42.71 -17.67 -3.18
N THR A 32 42.51 -17.80 -4.48
CA THR A 32 41.84 -16.76 -5.25
C THR A 32 40.38 -16.73 -4.80
N THR A 33 40.04 -15.83 -3.90
CA THR A 33 38.65 -15.53 -3.59
C THR A 33 38.08 -14.86 -4.83
N THR A 34 37.45 -15.63 -5.71
CA THR A 34 36.58 -15.09 -6.75
C THR A 34 35.48 -14.33 -6.01
N LYS A 35 35.50 -13.01 -6.13
CA LYS A 35 34.42 -12.18 -5.67
C LYS A 35 33.21 -12.56 -6.52
N GLU A 36 32.27 -13.30 -5.95
CA GLU A 36 31.00 -13.58 -6.61
C GLU A 36 30.37 -12.24 -6.95
N ILE A 37 30.15 -11.99 -8.24
CA ILE A 37 29.45 -10.79 -8.71
C ILE A 37 27.97 -11.18 -8.66
N PHE A 38 27.25 -10.70 -7.65
CA PHE A 38 25.80 -10.86 -7.53
C PHE A 38 25.12 -9.83 -8.44
N ALA A 39 23.99 -10.24 -9.04
CA ALA A 39 23.12 -9.30 -9.72
C ALA A 39 22.53 -8.32 -8.68
N THR A 40 22.40 -7.06 -9.07
CA THR A 40 21.75 -6.02 -8.26
C THR A 40 20.56 -5.45 -9.00
N ASP A 41 19.57 -4.97 -8.25
CA ASP A 41 18.46 -4.21 -8.79
C ASP A 41 18.84 -2.76 -9.13
N GLU A 42 17.87 -1.93 -9.46
CA GLU A 42 18.00 -0.51 -9.81
C GLU A 42 18.54 0.37 -8.66
N PHE A 43 18.40 -0.07 -7.41
CA PHE A 43 18.92 0.60 -6.20
C PHE A 43 20.28 0.05 -5.77
N GLY A 44 20.86 -0.89 -6.52
CA GLY A 44 22.13 -1.53 -6.19
C GLY A 44 22.04 -2.59 -5.10
N ILE A 45 20.84 -3.08 -4.78
CA ILE A 45 20.61 -4.09 -3.75
C ILE A 45 20.75 -5.48 -4.36
N GLU A 46 21.46 -6.35 -3.65
CA GLU A 46 21.75 -7.71 -4.10
C GLU A 46 20.49 -8.54 -4.30
N MET A 47 20.32 -9.09 -5.50
CA MET A 47 19.30 -10.08 -5.83
C MET A 47 19.86 -11.50 -5.73
N LEU A 48 19.01 -12.44 -5.31
CA LEU A 48 19.34 -13.86 -5.23
C LEU A 48 18.87 -14.59 -6.50
N GLU A 49 19.68 -15.51 -7.00
CA GLU A 49 19.31 -16.33 -8.14
C GLU A 49 18.37 -17.48 -7.73
N PRO A 50 17.23 -17.66 -8.43
CA PRO A 50 16.34 -18.78 -8.17
C PRO A 50 16.99 -20.11 -8.56
N THR A 51 16.87 -21.11 -7.69
CA THR A 51 17.31 -22.48 -8.01
C THR A 51 16.37 -23.13 -9.02
N GLU A 52 16.81 -24.22 -9.66
CA GLU A 52 15.95 -24.99 -10.59
C GLU A 52 14.69 -25.55 -9.89
N GLU A 53 14.80 -25.91 -8.61
CA GLU A 53 13.64 -26.36 -7.83
C GLU A 53 12.64 -25.20 -7.58
N MET A 54 13.13 -23.99 -7.31
CA MET A 54 12.27 -22.80 -7.17
C MET A 54 11.57 -22.47 -8.49
N LYS A 55 12.27 -22.53 -9.62
CA LYS A 55 11.69 -22.32 -10.95
C LYS A 55 10.57 -23.32 -11.22
N LYS A 56 10.82 -24.60 -10.92
CA LYS A 56 9.78 -25.63 -11.04
C LYS A 56 8.58 -25.37 -10.14
N GLN A 57 8.80 -24.96 -8.89
CA GLN A 57 7.70 -24.58 -8.00
C GLN A 57 6.90 -23.39 -8.57
N LEU A 58 7.56 -22.38 -9.15
CA LEU A 58 6.88 -21.27 -9.83
C LEU A 58 6.02 -21.77 -11.00
N ASP A 59 6.53 -22.64 -11.85
CA ASP A 59 5.79 -23.22 -12.97
C ASP A 59 4.55 -24.01 -12.49
N ASP A 60 4.68 -24.76 -11.38
CA ASP A 60 3.57 -25.49 -10.77
C ASP A 60 2.51 -24.51 -10.21
N LEU A 61 2.92 -23.41 -9.56
CA LEU A 61 2.02 -22.38 -9.03
C LEU A 61 1.33 -21.61 -10.16
N ILE A 62 2.03 -21.22 -11.22
CA ILE A 62 1.48 -20.59 -12.43
C ILE A 62 0.39 -21.51 -13.02
N SER A 63 0.70 -22.78 -13.22
CA SER A 63 -0.23 -23.77 -13.75
C SER A 63 -1.48 -23.93 -12.87
N PHE A 64 -1.30 -23.90 -11.53
CA PHE A 64 -2.40 -23.94 -10.58
C PHE A 64 -3.30 -22.71 -10.73
N ILE A 65 -2.73 -21.50 -10.76
CA ILE A 65 -3.45 -20.23 -10.87
C ILE A 65 -4.24 -20.18 -12.19
N GLU A 66 -3.61 -20.50 -13.32
CA GLU A 66 -4.26 -20.53 -14.62
C GLU A 66 -5.46 -21.49 -14.66
N LYS A 67 -5.30 -22.67 -14.07
CA LYS A 67 -6.40 -23.66 -13.97
C LYS A 67 -7.52 -23.16 -13.07
N ARG A 68 -7.19 -22.42 -12.02
CA ARG A 68 -8.17 -22.00 -11.01
C ARG A 68 -8.92 -20.75 -11.44
N THR A 69 -8.25 -19.83 -12.09
CA THR A 69 -8.84 -18.57 -12.58
C THR A 69 -9.44 -18.69 -13.97
N GLU A 70 -9.13 -19.76 -14.71
CA GLU A 70 -9.48 -19.93 -16.13
C GLU A 70 -8.91 -18.85 -17.05
N LEU A 71 -7.94 -18.07 -16.53
CA LEU A 71 -7.17 -17.07 -17.26
C LEU A 71 -5.77 -17.61 -17.58
N LYS A 72 -5.06 -16.95 -18.50
CA LYS A 72 -3.71 -17.33 -18.90
C LYS A 72 -2.75 -16.15 -18.79
N PHE A 73 -1.54 -16.45 -18.30
CA PHE A 73 -0.46 -15.49 -18.40
C PHE A 73 -0.07 -15.29 -19.86
N ALA A 74 -0.08 -14.04 -20.31
CA ALA A 74 0.40 -13.68 -21.66
C ALA A 74 1.93 -13.74 -21.73
N GLN A 75 2.61 -13.47 -20.62
CA GLN A 75 4.06 -13.50 -20.46
C GLN A 75 4.42 -14.17 -19.14
N TYR A 76 5.61 -14.79 -19.09
CA TYR A 76 6.12 -15.31 -17.82
C TYR A 76 6.31 -14.17 -16.82
N PRO A 77 5.82 -14.30 -15.58
CA PRO A 77 5.91 -13.23 -14.58
C PRO A 77 7.36 -12.83 -14.32
N LYS A 78 7.62 -11.53 -14.23
CA LYS A 78 8.91 -11.03 -13.76
C LYS A 78 9.05 -11.31 -12.27
N PHE A 79 10.22 -11.78 -11.87
CA PHE A 79 10.43 -12.27 -10.52
C PHE A 79 11.82 -11.92 -10.00
N GLN A 80 11.88 -11.37 -8.80
CA GLN A 80 13.11 -11.04 -8.09
C GLN A 80 13.11 -11.60 -6.68
N LEU A 81 14.25 -12.16 -6.27
CA LEU A 81 14.46 -12.71 -4.94
C LEU A 81 15.46 -11.88 -4.17
N TYR A 82 15.17 -11.68 -2.91
CA TYR A 82 16.03 -10.96 -1.97
C TYR A 82 16.26 -11.77 -0.70
N THR A 83 17.28 -11.42 0.07
CA THR A 83 17.25 -11.74 1.50
C THR A 83 16.18 -10.89 2.17
N LEU A 84 15.73 -11.25 3.38
CA LEU A 84 14.75 -10.42 4.11
C LEU A 84 15.28 -8.98 4.34
N GLU A 85 16.54 -8.83 4.65
CA GLU A 85 17.14 -7.50 4.83
C GLU A 85 17.25 -6.74 3.49
N GLY A 86 17.70 -7.41 2.41
CA GLY A 86 17.70 -6.80 1.08
C GLY A 86 16.32 -6.39 0.60
N TYR A 87 15.28 -7.19 0.91
CA TYR A 87 13.90 -6.81 0.58
C TYR A 87 13.42 -5.57 1.35
N ARG A 88 13.82 -5.43 2.61
CA ARG A 88 13.53 -4.24 3.43
C ARG A 88 14.26 -3.00 2.91
N ASP A 89 15.53 -3.16 2.53
CA ASP A 89 16.31 -2.08 1.92
C ASP A 89 15.70 -1.65 0.58
N TYR A 90 15.23 -2.63 -0.24
CA TYR A 90 14.47 -2.36 -1.46
C TYR A 90 13.17 -1.58 -1.16
N SER A 91 12.36 -2.04 -0.21
CA SER A 91 11.08 -1.40 0.13
C SER A 91 11.28 0.04 0.60
N GLU A 92 12.34 0.31 1.37
CA GLU A 92 12.71 1.67 1.78
C GLU A 92 13.13 2.52 0.59
N ALA A 93 14.06 2.02 -0.25
CA ALA A 93 14.59 2.74 -1.39
C ALA A 93 13.51 3.05 -2.44
N SER A 94 12.66 2.07 -2.75
CA SER A 94 11.54 2.24 -3.67
C SER A 94 10.54 3.29 -3.16
N TYR A 95 10.17 3.22 -1.88
CA TYR A 95 9.28 4.21 -1.30
C TYR A 95 9.86 5.63 -1.35
N LEU A 96 11.15 5.80 -1.05
CA LEU A 96 11.79 7.11 -1.09
C LEU A 96 11.90 7.65 -2.51
N ASP A 97 12.18 6.79 -3.49
CA ASP A 97 12.23 7.15 -4.91
C ASP A 97 10.82 7.56 -5.44
N ASP A 98 9.78 6.81 -5.07
CA ASP A 98 8.40 7.15 -5.40
C ASP A 98 7.97 8.46 -4.71
N PHE A 99 8.34 8.64 -3.44
CA PHE A 99 8.05 9.86 -2.70
C PHE A 99 8.66 11.11 -3.35
N GLU A 100 9.91 11.03 -3.82
CA GLU A 100 10.57 12.15 -4.51
C GLU A 100 9.94 12.47 -5.88
N LYS A 101 9.29 11.48 -6.51
CA LYS A 101 8.62 11.66 -7.81
C LYS A 101 7.18 12.12 -7.67
N ASP A 102 6.52 11.73 -6.60
CA ASP A 102 5.08 11.91 -6.42
C ASP A 102 4.72 13.23 -5.74
N TYR A 103 5.65 13.83 -4.97
CA TYR A 103 5.40 15.09 -4.26
C TYR A 103 6.28 16.22 -4.77
N GLU A 104 5.64 17.32 -5.19
CA GLU A 104 6.33 18.59 -5.45
C GLU A 104 6.76 19.28 -4.14
N GLU A 105 7.61 20.29 -4.24
CA GLU A 105 8.09 21.06 -3.08
C GLU A 105 6.91 21.65 -2.27
N GLY A 106 6.83 21.29 -0.99
CA GLY A 106 5.80 21.75 -0.05
C GLY A 106 4.44 21.02 -0.15
N GLU A 107 4.27 20.11 -1.11
CA GLU A 107 3.03 19.36 -1.27
C GLU A 107 2.82 18.36 -0.13
N TRP A 108 3.87 17.63 0.23
CA TRP A 108 3.83 16.71 1.38
C TRP A 108 3.48 17.42 2.70
N GLU A 109 4.08 18.57 2.93
CA GLU A 109 3.78 19.39 4.11
C GLU A 109 2.31 19.77 4.15
N ARG A 110 1.74 20.19 3.02
CA ARG A 110 0.31 20.52 2.92
C ARG A 110 -0.59 19.30 3.14
N ALA A 111 -0.23 18.15 2.57
CA ALA A 111 -0.98 16.90 2.76
C ALA A 111 -1.05 16.51 4.25
N VAL A 112 0.09 16.52 4.96
CA VAL A 112 0.10 16.19 6.39
C VAL A 112 -0.61 17.27 7.23
N LEU A 113 -0.55 18.54 6.84
CA LEU A 113 -1.32 19.60 7.50
C LEU A 113 -2.82 19.40 7.32
N SER A 114 -3.28 19.00 6.12
CA SER A 114 -4.67 18.63 5.86
C SER A 114 -5.11 17.46 6.74
N GLU A 115 -4.32 16.39 6.82
CA GLU A 115 -4.60 15.26 7.72
C GLU A 115 -4.70 15.68 9.20
N ASN A 116 -3.83 16.58 9.65
CA ASN A 116 -3.91 17.16 10.99
C ASN A 116 -5.20 17.98 11.21
N MET A 117 -5.62 18.75 10.20
CA MET A 117 -6.87 19.51 10.25
C MET A 117 -8.08 18.59 10.36
N TRP A 118 -8.10 17.50 9.62
CA TRP A 118 -9.13 16.45 9.71
C TRP A 118 -9.08 15.66 11.03
N GLY A 119 -8.03 15.84 11.85
CA GLY A 119 -7.86 15.13 13.11
C GLY A 119 -7.44 13.67 12.94
N LEU A 120 -6.87 13.33 11.80
CA LEU A 120 -6.38 11.98 11.47
C LEU A 120 -5.04 11.70 12.14
N THR A 121 -4.19 12.70 12.25
CA THR A 121 -2.89 12.61 12.92
C THR A 121 -2.57 13.89 13.70
N THR A 122 -1.53 13.83 14.50
CA THR A 122 -0.90 14.98 15.17
C THR A 122 0.60 15.04 14.86
N SER A 123 1.06 14.22 13.93
CA SER A 123 2.47 14.14 13.55
C SER A 123 2.88 15.34 12.69
N SER A 124 4.13 15.77 12.82
CA SER A 124 4.70 16.69 11.84
C SER A 124 4.99 15.96 10.51
N PRO A 125 5.15 16.69 9.38
CA PRO A 125 5.51 16.09 8.10
C PRO A 125 6.75 15.18 8.17
N ASP A 126 7.82 15.61 8.82
CA ASP A 126 9.04 14.82 9.01
C ASP A 126 8.80 13.56 9.84
N GLN A 127 7.99 13.69 10.91
CA GLN A 127 7.63 12.53 11.74
C GLN A 127 6.81 11.53 10.94
N MET A 128 5.85 11.98 10.16
CA MET A 128 5.00 11.13 9.33
C MET A 128 5.82 10.40 8.28
N LYS A 129 6.67 11.12 7.52
CA LYS A 129 7.57 10.52 6.53
C LYS A 129 8.44 9.43 7.17
N LYS A 130 9.05 9.72 8.31
CA LYS A 130 9.87 8.74 9.05
C LYS A 130 9.06 7.50 9.46
N LEU A 131 7.85 7.68 10.00
CA LEU A 131 6.99 6.56 10.39
C LEU A 131 6.63 5.67 9.20
N ILE A 132 6.32 6.25 8.04
CA ILE A 132 5.97 5.49 6.85
C ILE A 132 7.20 4.73 6.31
N VAL A 133 8.38 5.37 6.24
CA VAL A 133 9.63 4.70 5.84
C VAL A 133 9.93 3.51 6.75
N GLU A 134 9.86 3.69 8.08
CA GLU A 134 10.07 2.62 9.02
C GLU A 134 9.02 1.50 8.87
N PHE A 135 7.78 1.86 8.55
CA PHE A 135 6.71 0.88 8.27
C PHE A 135 6.97 0.08 6.99
N GLN A 136 7.48 0.71 5.92
CA GLN A 136 7.86 0.01 4.69
C GLN A 136 8.92 -1.07 4.96
N ARG A 137 9.86 -0.81 5.84
CA ARG A 137 10.84 -1.82 6.30
C ARG A 137 10.23 -2.96 7.11
N CYS A 138 9.03 -2.80 7.63
CA CYS A 138 8.30 -3.87 8.31
C CYS A 138 7.55 -4.77 7.33
N ALA A 139 7.22 -4.28 6.14
CA ALA A 139 6.61 -5.08 5.08
C ALA A 139 7.55 -6.22 4.68
N SER A 140 7.01 -7.43 4.46
CA SER A 140 7.94 -8.54 4.54
C SER A 140 7.44 -9.87 4.02
N ALA A 141 6.27 -9.91 3.42
CA ALA A 141 5.78 -11.16 2.87
C ALA A 141 6.17 -11.35 1.39
N GLY A 142 6.31 -10.28 0.67
CA GLY A 142 6.48 -10.20 -0.78
C GLY A 142 5.58 -9.08 -1.31
N SER A 143 5.76 -8.70 -2.55
CA SER A 143 4.95 -7.69 -3.22
C SER A 143 4.96 -7.87 -4.73
N TYR A 144 3.89 -7.41 -5.37
CA TYR A 144 3.84 -7.17 -6.79
C TYR A 144 3.74 -5.67 -7.05
N ASN A 145 4.67 -5.13 -7.83
CA ASN A 145 4.62 -3.73 -8.23
C ASN A 145 3.89 -3.60 -9.57
N LEU A 146 2.84 -2.77 -9.59
CA LEU A 146 1.99 -2.58 -10.78
C LEU A 146 2.70 -1.87 -11.93
N LEU A 147 3.69 -1.00 -11.65
CA LEU A 147 4.36 -0.18 -12.66
C LEU A 147 5.43 -0.95 -13.41
N ASP A 148 6.31 -1.65 -12.70
CA ASP A 148 7.38 -2.44 -13.31
C ASP A 148 6.97 -3.91 -13.56
N GLU A 149 5.77 -4.30 -13.10
CA GLU A 149 5.17 -5.63 -13.25
C GLU A 149 6.02 -6.76 -12.64
N THR A 150 6.75 -6.46 -11.57
CA THR A 150 7.69 -7.38 -10.96
C THR A 150 7.21 -7.87 -9.61
N LEU A 151 7.25 -9.18 -9.44
CA LEU A 151 7.00 -9.85 -8.17
C LEU A 151 8.31 -9.99 -7.40
N ARG A 152 8.32 -9.56 -6.15
CA ARG A 152 9.49 -9.57 -5.27
C ARG A 152 9.23 -10.36 -4.00
N VAL A 153 10.12 -11.31 -3.69
CA VAL A 153 9.93 -12.20 -2.54
C VAL A 153 11.20 -12.31 -1.71
N PRO A 154 11.11 -12.09 -0.40
CA PRO A 154 12.21 -12.36 0.51
C PRO A 154 12.33 -13.86 0.81
N ILE A 155 13.56 -14.38 0.72
CA ILE A 155 13.90 -15.76 1.07
C ILE A 155 15.17 -15.81 1.94
N LYS A 156 15.45 -16.96 2.53
CA LYS A 156 16.72 -17.16 3.22
C LYS A 156 17.85 -17.38 2.20
N ARG A 157 19.01 -16.77 2.42
CA ARG A 157 20.22 -17.03 1.60
C ARG A 157 20.52 -18.53 1.56
N ASN A 158 20.88 -19.05 0.39
CA ASN A 158 21.14 -20.46 0.13
C ASN A 158 19.93 -21.42 0.27
N GLN A 159 18.72 -20.88 0.37
CA GLN A 159 17.50 -21.68 0.33
C GLN A 159 17.39 -22.40 -1.02
N LYS A 160 16.95 -23.67 -1.02
CA LYS A 160 16.90 -24.50 -2.23
C LYS A 160 15.53 -24.57 -2.87
N LYS A 161 14.48 -24.35 -2.10
CA LYS A 161 13.09 -24.37 -2.54
C LYS A 161 12.28 -23.39 -1.69
N PHE A 162 11.18 -22.89 -2.22
CA PHE A 162 10.22 -22.15 -1.43
C PHE A 162 9.58 -23.03 -0.37
N ASN A 163 9.46 -22.52 0.82
CA ASN A 163 8.66 -23.15 1.87
C ASN A 163 7.15 -22.92 1.59
N PHE A 164 6.26 -23.56 2.37
CA PHE A 164 4.81 -23.44 2.11
C PHE A 164 4.26 -22.04 2.36
N TRP A 165 4.81 -21.31 3.34
CA TRP A 165 4.42 -19.92 3.56
C TRP A 165 4.82 -19.03 2.38
N GLU A 166 6.04 -19.13 1.90
CA GLU A 166 6.52 -18.39 0.74
C GLU A 166 5.70 -18.73 -0.51
N GLN A 167 5.37 -20.00 -0.74
CA GLN A 167 4.49 -20.40 -1.84
C GLN A 167 3.10 -19.81 -1.74
N SER A 168 2.51 -19.72 -0.53
CA SER A 168 1.22 -19.09 -0.31
C SER A 168 1.25 -17.61 -0.69
N VAL A 169 2.29 -16.87 -0.26
CA VAL A 169 2.52 -15.47 -0.66
C VAL A 169 2.73 -15.36 -2.17
N ILE A 170 3.58 -16.20 -2.75
CA ILE A 170 3.85 -16.19 -4.20
C ILE A 170 2.56 -16.42 -5.00
N VAL A 171 1.65 -17.29 -4.57
CA VAL A 171 0.34 -17.45 -5.22
C VAL A 171 -0.44 -16.15 -5.23
N HIS A 172 -0.50 -15.44 -4.11
CA HIS A 172 -1.18 -14.15 -4.01
C HIS A 172 -0.60 -13.13 -5.01
N GLU A 173 0.71 -12.95 -4.97
CA GLU A 173 1.40 -11.98 -5.83
C GLU A 173 1.38 -12.39 -7.32
N LEU A 174 1.41 -13.66 -7.65
CA LEU A 174 1.25 -14.15 -9.03
C LEU A 174 -0.16 -13.87 -9.56
N VAL A 175 -1.20 -13.89 -8.70
CA VAL A 175 -2.54 -13.48 -9.12
C VAL A 175 -2.53 -12.01 -9.51
N HIS A 176 -1.85 -11.14 -8.77
CA HIS A 176 -1.69 -9.73 -9.16
C HIS A 176 -0.95 -9.57 -10.49
N SER A 177 0.09 -10.37 -10.74
CA SER A 177 0.77 -10.40 -12.03
C SER A 177 -0.15 -10.83 -13.17
N LEU A 178 -1.01 -11.83 -12.94
CA LEU A 178 -2.02 -12.25 -13.92
C LEU A 178 -3.05 -11.15 -14.17
N GLN A 179 -3.57 -10.52 -13.13
CA GLN A 179 -4.49 -9.38 -13.20
C GLN A 179 -3.86 -8.24 -14.00
N GLY A 180 -2.59 -7.91 -13.72
CA GLY A 180 -1.84 -6.89 -14.45
C GLY A 180 -1.82 -7.11 -15.95
N GLN A 181 -1.57 -8.36 -16.35
CA GLN A 181 -1.53 -8.74 -17.78
C GLN A 181 -2.93 -8.79 -18.44
N VAL A 182 -3.96 -9.20 -17.70
CA VAL A 182 -5.33 -9.36 -18.22
C VAL A 182 -6.02 -8.01 -18.44
N VAL A 183 -5.86 -7.06 -17.50
CA VAL A 183 -6.56 -5.77 -17.53
C VAL A 183 -5.62 -4.58 -17.75
N ASN A 184 -4.34 -4.82 -18.07
CA ASN A 184 -3.33 -3.78 -18.31
C ASN A 184 -3.30 -2.74 -17.17
N LEU A 185 -3.07 -3.25 -15.94
CA LEU A 185 -3.14 -2.44 -14.72
C LEU A 185 -2.12 -1.31 -14.69
N SER A 186 -0.92 -1.52 -15.22
CA SER A 186 0.12 -0.48 -15.27
C SER A 186 -0.35 0.73 -16.07
N ASN A 187 -0.92 0.50 -17.25
CA ASN A 187 -1.48 1.59 -18.05
C ASN A 187 -2.68 2.26 -17.37
N TRP A 188 -3.58 1.49 -16.76
CA TRP A 188 -4.71 2.06 -16.03
C TRP A 188 -4.24 2.94 -14.87
N TYR A 189 -3.28 2.47 -14.08
CA TYR A 189 -2.72 3.22 -12.95
C TYR A 189 -2.04 4.52 -13.44
N GLN A 190 -1.30 4.46 -14.55
CA GLN A 190 -0.67 5.65 -15.10
C GLN A 190 -1.70 6.68 -15.60
N VAL A 191 -2.76 6.24 -16.30
CA VAL A 191 -3.84 7.14 -16.74
C VAL A 191 -4.53 7.80 -15.56
N MET A 192 -4.79 7.05 -14.50
CA MET A 192 -5.39 7.57 -13.27
C MET A 192 -4.48 8.63 -12.61
N LYS A 193 -3.17 8.37 -12.52
CA LYS A 193 -2.18 9.33 -12.02
C LYS A 193 -2.13 10.61 -12.88
N ASP A 194 -2.09 10.46 -14.20
CA ASP A 194 -2.01 11.59 -15.14
C ASP A 194 -3.28 12.47 -15.12
N SER A 195 -4.42 11.90 -14.78
CA SER A 195 -5.72 12.59 -14.70
C SER A 195 -6.10 13.04 -13.28
N ASP A 196 -5.32 12.65 -12.28
CA ASP A 196 -5.63 12.85 -10.85
C ASP A 196 -7.01 12.31 -10.43
N ASP A 197 -7.47 11.24 -11.10
CA ASP A 197 -8.78 10.62 -10.86
C ASP A 197 -8.62 9.28 -10.12
N PHE A 198 -8.63 9.33 -8.79
CA PHE A 198 -8.46 8.17 -7.92
C PHE A 198 -9.78 7.57 -7.40
N MET A 199 -10.94 8.09 -7.81
CA MET A 199 -12.26 7.67 -7.30
C MET A 199 -12.51 6.17 -7.33
N ASN A 200 -12.08 5.50 -8.40
CA ASN A 200 -12.31 4.06 -8.56
C ASN A 200 -11.14 3.20 -8.10
N TYR A 201 -10.07 3.81 -7.58
CA TYR A 201 -8.89 3.08 -7.14
C TYR A 201 -9.18 2.15 -5.96
N PRO A 202 -9.83 2.61 -4.87
CA PRO A 202 -10.10 1.76 -3.70
C PRO A 202 -11.00 0.57 -4.05
N GLY A 203 -12.03 0.81 -4.87
CA GLY A 203 -12.94 -0.24 -5.29
C GLY A 203 -12.27 -1.30 -6.17
N ARG A 204 -11.50 -0.87 -7.17
CA ARG A 204 -10.75 -1.80 -8.04
C ARG A 204 -9.70 -2.58 -7.25
N ARG A 205 -8.97 -1.91 -6.35
CA ARG A 205 -8.00 -2.57 -5.47
C ARG A 205 -8.68 -3.66 -4.65
N SER A 206 -9.86 -3.39 -4.11
CA SER A 206 -10.65 -4.37 -3.34
C SER A 206 -11.03 -5.62 -4.15
N ILE A 207 -11.40 -5.46 -5.42
CA ILE A 207 -11.67 -6.60 -6.31
C ILE A 207 -10.40 -7.42 -6.53
N MET A 208 -9.28 -6.75 -6.76
CA MET A 208 -7.99 -7.41 -7.02
C MET A 208 -7.51 -8.21 -5.81
N GLU A 209 -7.48 -7.59 -4.65
CA GLU A 209 -7.06 -8.25 -3.40
C GLU A 209 -8.00 -9.39 -3.03
N GLY A 210 -9.31 -9.18 -3.17
CA GLY A 210 -10.29 -10.22 -2.89
C GLY A 210 -10.16 -11.45 -3.80
N GLN A 211 -9.82 -11.28 -5.09
CA GLN A 211 -9.54 -12.41 -5.99
C GLN A 211 -8.23 -13.09 -5.62
N ALA A 212 -7.17 -12.34 -5.31
CA ALA A 212 -5.88 -12.89 -4.91
C ALA A 212 -6.01 -13.73 -3.64
N ASP A 213 -6.69 -13.21 -2.62
CA ASP A 213 -7.01 -13.94 -1.38
C ASP A 213 -7.82 -15.22 -1.64
N LEU A 214 -8.80 -15.16 -2.53
CA LEU A 214 -9.61 -16.34 -2.84
C LEU A 214 -8.79 -17.43 -3.52
N VAL A 215 -7.92 -17.08 -4.46
CA VAL A 215 -7.07 -18.04 -5.17
C VAL A 215 -5.99 -18.60 -4.24
N GLN A 216 -5.41 -17.75 -3.38
CA GLN A 216 -4.49 -18.16 -2.33
C GLN A 216 -5.14 -19.17 -1.39
N ALA A 217 -6.36 -18.88 -0.89
CA ALA A 217 -7.11 -19.80 -0.04
C ALA A 217 -7.43 -21.13 -0.73
N TYR A 218 -7.68 -21.12 -2.05
CA TYR A 218 -7.82 -22.36 -2.81
C TYR A 218 -6.53 -23.16 -2.85
N TRP A 219 -5.37 -22.52 -3.05
CA TRP A 219 -4.09 -23.21 -3.01
C TRP A 219 -3.82 -23.80 -1.62
N GLU A 220 -3.99 -23.01 -0.56
CA GLU A 220 -3.85 -23.48 0.82
C GLU A 220 -4.77 -24.65 1.15
N SER A 221 -5.97 -24.72 0.54
CA SER A 221 -6.90 -25.82 0.72
C SER A 221 -6.41 -27.14 0.09
N THR A 222 -5.45 -27.09 -0.84
CA THR A 222 -4.82 -28.30 -1.43
C THR A 222 -3.79 -28.96 -0.50
N LEU A 223 -3.28 -28.22 0.48
CA LEU A 223 -2.34 -28.72 1.45
C LEU A 223 -3.02 -29.70 2.42
N ASP A 224 -2.33 -30.77 2.74
CA ASP A 224 -2.81 -31.67 3.79
C ASP A 224 -2.66 -31.02 5.20
N SER A 225 -3.07 -31.73 6.24
CA SER A 225 -3.05 -31.18 7.60
C SER A 225 -1.61 -30.94 8.13
N TYR A 226 -0.67 -31.79 7.71
CA TYR A 226 0.73 -31.65 8.10
C TYR A 226 1.39 -30.46 7.40
N ASP A 227 1.24 -30.38 6.08
CA ASP A 227 1.80 -29.27 5.27
C ASP A 227 1.21 -27.92 5.70
N ARG A 228 -0.08 -27.87 6.04
CA ARG A 228 -0.72 -26.64 6.56
C ARG A 228 -0.18 -26.25 7.93
N GLN A 229 0.07 -27.22 8.81
CA GLN A 229 0.74 -26.95 10.09
C GLN A 229 2.15 -26.42 9.88
N GLN A 230 2.88 -27.01 8.93
CA GLN A 230 4.22 -26.56 8.55
C GLN A 230 4.18 -25.13 8.02
N MET A 231 3.30 -24.81 7.08
CA MET A 231 3.08 -23.45 6.55
C MET A 231 2.86 -22.44 7.68
N ASN A 232 1.98 -22.75 8.63
CA ASN A 232 1.74 -21.87 9.77
C ASN A 232 2.96 -21.66 10.67
N SER A 233 3.83 -22.68 10.80
CA SER A 233 5.06 -22.59 11.58
C SER A 233 6.19 -21.83 10.86
N GLU A 234 6.14 -21.79 9.54
CA GLU A 234 7.09 -21.09 8.65
C GLU A 234 6.76 -19.61 8.51
N ARG A 235 5.54 -19.22 8.87
CA ARG A 235 5.10 -17.82 8.86
C ARG A 235 6.03 -16.97 9.72
N PRO A 236 6.67 -15.95 9.15
CA PRO A 236 7.54 -15.08 9.91
C PRO A 236 6.76 -14.42 11.06
N SER A 237 7.39 -14.31 12.22
CA SER A 237 6.85 -13.44 13.27
C SER A 237 7.12 -12.00 12.87
N PHE A 238 6.10 -11.32 12.40
CA PHE A 238 6.22 -9.89 12.12
C PHE A 238 6.12 -9.14 13.45
N SER A 239 7.24 -8.60 13.88
CA SER A 239 7.27 -7.59 14.93
C SER A 239 7.66 -6.25 14.29
N CYS A 240 6.69 -5.55 13.73
CA CYS A 240 6.88 -4.15 13.43
C CYS A 240 6.70 -3.37 14.74
N SER A 241 7.73 -2.65 15.14
CA SER A 241 7.68 -1.78 16.33
C SER A 241 7.04 -0.42 16.02
N VAL A 242 6.75 -0.17 14.75
CA VAL A 242 6.17 1.09 14.27
C VAL A 242 4.66 0.99 14.30
N SER A 243 4.01 1.96 14.91
CA SER A 243 2.57 2.14 14.87
C SER A 243 2.25 3.38 14.04
N LEU A 244 1.65 3.16 12.88
CA LEU A 244 1.07 4.24 12.09
C LEU A 244 -0.24 4.72 12.73
N PRO A 245 -0.67 5.96 12.45
CA PRO A 245 -2.03 6.41 12.80
C PRO A 245 -3.09 5.43 12.26
N SER A 246 -4.18 5.27 13.00
CA SER A 246 -5.18 4.22 12.72
C SER A 246 -5.79 4.30 11.33
N TYR A 247 -5.91 5.48 10.76
CA TYR A 247 -6.48 5.66 9.43
C TYR A 247 -5.67 4.98 8.31
N PHE A 248 -4.37 4.78 8.48
CA PHE A 248 -3.55 4.03 7.52
C PHE A 248 -4.01 2.57 7.33
N TYR A 249 -4.73 2.02 8.30
CA TYR A 249 -5.22 0.64 8.23
C TYR A 249 -6.61 0.51 7.61
N ILE A 250 -7.33 1.63 7.45
CA ILE A 250 -8.69 1.63 6.90
C ILE A 250 -8.75 1.05 5.46
N PRO A 251 -7.82 1.41 4.54
CA PRO A 251 -7.81 0.81 3.21
C PRO A 251 -7.62 -0.71 3.23
N PHE A 252 -6.81 -1.24 4.16
CA PHE A 252 -6.62 -2.68 4.28
C PHE A 252 -7.91 -3.40 4.68
N ASP A 253 -8.70 -2.80 5.58
CA ASP A 253 -10.01 -3.34 5.93
C ASP A 253 -10.94 -3.34 4.71
N LEU A 254 -10.94 -2.28 3.91
CA LEU A 254 -11.72 -2.22 2.67
C LEU A 254 -11.24 -3.29 1.67
N TYR A 255 -9.94 -3.38 1.39
CA TYR A 255 -9.39 -4.26 0.36
C TYR A 255 -9.55 -5.73 0.74
N TYR A 256 -9.10 -6.13 1.91
CA TYR A 256 -9.06 -7.54 2.34
C TYR A 256 -10.35 -7.98 3.06
N GLY A 257 -10.93 -7.12 3.90
CA GLY A 257 -12.15 -7.41 4.64
C GLY A 257 -13.40 -7.38 3.78
N TYR A 258 -13.77 -6.19 3.34
CA TYR A 258 -14.98 -5.96 2.54
C TYR A 258 -14.81 -6.49 1.11
N GLY A 259 -13.68 -6.23 0.45
CA GLY A 259 -13.37 -6.75 -0.88
C GLY A 259 -13.38 -8.27 -0.93
N GLY A 260 -12.72 -8.94 0.04
CA GLY A 260 -12.78 -10.39 0.17
C GLY A 260 -14.19 -10.92 0.42
N SER A 261 -15.03 -10.18 1.16
CA SER A 261 -16.45 -10.53 1.36
C SER A 261 -17.27 -10.38 0.08
N LEU A 262 -17.09 -9.30 -0.66
CA LEU A 262 -17.74 -9.05 -1.95
C LEU A 262 -17.35 -10.12 -2.96
N ILE A 263 -16.07 -10.44 -3.11
CA ILE A 263 -15.60 -11.47 -4.06
C ILE A 263 -16.20 -12.85 -3.75
N LYS A 264 -16.39 -13.22 -2.48
CA LYS A 264 -17.10 -14.44 -2.12
C LYS A 264 -18.56 -14.42 -2.56
N GLN A 265 -19.23 -13.27 -2.55
CA GLN A 265 -20.62 -13.13 -3.03
C GLN A 265 -20.66 -13.17 -4.56
N VAL A 266 -19.76 -12.47 -5.26
CA VAL A 266 -19.60 -12.53 -6.72
C VAL A 266 -19.34 -13.98 -7.17
N HIS A 267 -18.44 -14.69 -6.47
CA HIS A 267 -18.20 -16.10 -6.75
C HIS A 267 -19.44 -17.00 -6.54
N ARG A 268 -20.26 -16.74 -5.54
CA ARG A 268 -21.51 -17.48 -5.35
C ARG A 268 -22.50 -17.22 -6.48
N ALA A 269 -22.55 -16.01 -7.00
CA ALA A 269 -23.45 -15.60 -8.06
C ALA A 269 -23.08 -16.20 -9.44
N GLY A 270 -21.80 -16.18 -9.83
CA GLY A 270 -21.37 -16.56 -11.18
C GLY A 270 -20.03 -17.28 -11.25
N LYS A 271 -19.53 -17.87 -10.14
CA LYS A 271 -18.25 -18.58 -10.05
C LYS A 271 -17.04 -17.70 -10.44
N MET A 272 -15.97 -18.31 -10.98
CA MET A 272 -14.77 -17.61 -11.38
C MET A 272 -15.01 -16.69 -12.58
N GLU A 273 -15.92 -17.03 -13.47
CA GLU A 273 -16.30 -16.18 -14.61
C GLU A 273 -16.77 -14.79 -14.15
N ALA A 274 -17.68 -14.73 -13.17
CA ALA A 274 -18.13 -13.45 -12.63
C ALA A 274 -17.02 -12.64 -11.92
N ILE A 275 -16.06 -13.32 -11.28
CA ILE A 275 -14.89 -12.63 -10.70
C ILE A 275 -14.00 -12.06 -11.80
N ASN A 276 -13.76 -12.81 -12.87
CA ASN A 276 -12.98 -12.35 -14.01
C ASN A 276 -13.64 -11.15 -14.69
N GLU A 277 -14.96 -11.13 -14.81
CA GLU A 277 -15.72 -9.97 -15.29
C GLU A 277 -15.60 -8.76 -14.34
N ALA A 278 -15.57 -9.01 -13.03
CA ALA A 278 -15.41 -7.95 -12.02
C ALA A 278 -14.07 -7.20 -12.14
N LEU A 279 -13.01 -7.84 -12.62
CA LEU A 279 -11.72 -7.17 -12.86
C LEU A 279 -11.81 -6.01 -13.85
N PHE A 280 -12.77 -6.02 -14.76
CA PHE A 280 -12.99 -4.96 -15.74
C PHE A 280 -13.96 -3.88 -15.26
N GLN A 281 -14.54 -4.07 -14.07
CA GLN A 281 -15.41 -3.07 -13.46
C GLN A 281 -14.57 -2.09 -12.63
N LEU A 282 -15.13 -0.90 -12.47
CA LEU A 282 -14.55 0.17 -11.66
C LEU A 282 -15.53 0.53 -10.54
N PRO A 283 -15.71 -0.33 -9.53
CA PRO A 283 -16.62 -0.04 -8.44
C PRO A 283 -16.11 1.09 -7.56
N THR A 284 -17.02 1.82 -6.94
CA THR A 284 -16.70 2.80 -5.91
C THR A 284 -16.41 2.10 -4.58
N ALA A 285 -15.79 2.80 -3.62
CA ALA A 285 -15.60 2.28 -2.27
C ALA A 285 -16.94 1.93 -1.60
N GLU A 286 -17.99 2.69 -1.85
CA GLU A 286 -19.33 2.42 -1.38
C GLU A 286 -19.85 1.04 -1.82
N GLN A 287 -19.68 0.72 -3.10
CA GLN A 287 -20.09 -0.57 -3.66
C GLN A 287 -19.30 -1.75 -3.06
N ILE A 288 -18.11 -1.49 -2.52
CA ILE A 288 -17.34 -2.49 -1.77
C ILE A 288 -17.88 -2.65 -0.36
N TYR A 289 -18.23 -1.57 0.33
CA TYR A 289 -18.85 -1.59 1.65
C TYR A 289 -20.26 -2.23 1.60
N SER A 290 -21.02 -1.97 0.52
CA SER A 290 -22.37 -2.47 0.30
C SER A 290 -22.47 -3.31 -0.97
N PRO A 291 -22.37 -4.66 -0.88
CA PRO A 291 -22.55 -5.54 -2.03
C PRO A 291 -23.87 -5.36 -2.78
N GLU A 292 -24.94 -4.92 -2.12
CA GLU A 292 -26.22 -4.63 -2.77
C GLU A 292 -26.08 -3.52 -3.81
N LYS A 293 -25.33 -2.46 -3.47
CA LYS A 293 -25.04 -1.35 -4.39
C LYS A 293 -24.11 -1.77 -5.54
N TYR A 294 -23.17 -2.69 -5.28
CA TYR A 294 -22.36 -3.31 -6.34
C TYR A 294 -23.23 -4.07 -7.35
N PHE A 295 -24.12 -4.93 -6.89
CA PHE A 295 -24.98 -5.73 -7.78
C PHE A 295 -26.06 -4.90 -8.48
N SER A 296 -26.57 -3.84 -7.86
CA SER A 296 -27.48 -2.88 -8.50
C SER A 296 -26.76 -1.92 -9.44
N LYS A 297 -25.43 -1.85 -9.40
CA LYS A 297 -24.60 -0.90 -10.16
C LYS A 297 -25.00 0.55 -9.86
N GLU A 298 -25.19 0.85 -8.59
CA GLU A 298 -25.54 2.20 -8.14
C GLU A 298 -24.48 3.19 -8.58
N PRO A 299 -24.84 4.27 -9.29
CA PRO A 299 -23.86 5.21 -9.82
C PRO A 299 -23.41 6.20 -8.74
N TYR A 300 -22.14 6.57 -8.75
CA TYR A 300 -21.67 7.74 -8.02
C TYR A 300 -22.18 9.03 -8.69
N VAL A 301 -22.58 10.01 -7.89
CA VAL A 301 -23.03 11.32 -8.36
C VAL A 301 -21.91 12.32 -8.21
N ASN A 302 -21.46 12.89 -9.34
CA ASN A 302 -20.52 14.02 -9.28
C ASN A 302 -21.20 15.22 -8.65
N VAL A 303 -20.69 15.65 -7.51
CA VAL A 303 -21.15 16.85 -6.79
C VAL A 303 -20.21 17.99 -7.14
N ASP A 304 -20.77 19.07 -7.70
CA ASP A 304 -19.99 20.27 -7.97
C ASP A 304 -20.00 21.20 -6.76
N ILE A 305 -18.83 21.73 -6.42
CA ILE A 305 -18.63 22.68 -5.33
C ILE A 305 -17.95 23.96 -5.87
N GLU A 306 -18.52 25.11 -5.53
CA GLU A 306 -17.96 26.38 -5.94
C GLU A 306 -16.74 26.74 -5.09
N THR A 307 -15.69 27.21 -5.75
CA THR A 307 -14.52 27.78 -5.09
C THR A 307 -14.90 29.15 -4.53
N LEU A 308 -14.69 29.36 -3.25
CA LEU A 308 -15.01 30.63 -2.58
C LEU A 308 -13.88 31.66 -2.79
N GLU A 309 -14.24 32.89 -3.05
CA GLU A 309 -13.31 34.03 -2.97
C GLU A 309 -13.23 34.50 -1.49
N LEU A 310 -12.10 34.23 -0.85
CA LEU A 310 -11.85 34.55 0.57
C LEU A 310 -10.73 35.58 0.66
N GLU A 311 -10.95 36.67 1.44
CA GLU A 311 -9.96 37.77 1.55
C GLU A 311 -8.63 37.33 2.19
N GLU A 312 -8.67 36.36 3.12
CA GLU A 312 -7.49 35.91 3.91
C GLU A 312 -6.95 34.57 3.48
N TYR A 313 -7.60 33.84 2.56
CA TYR A 313 -7.24 32.48 2.17
C TYR A 313 -7.06 32.36 0.65
N SER A 314 -6.06 31.64 0.25
CA SER A 314 -5.80 31.26 -1.13
C SER A 314 -6.28 29.83 -1.39
N PHE A 315 -6.83 29.59 -2.56
CA PHE A 315 -7.17 28.25 -3.04
C PHE A 315 -5.92 27.37 -3.10
N ILE A 316 -6.02 26.12 -2.64
CA ILE A 316 -4.98 25.11 -2.78
C ILE A 316 -5.41 24.09 -3.83
N ASP A 317 -6.53 23.38 -3.54
CA ASP A 317 -6.94 22.22 -4.30
C ASP A 317 -8.43 21.91 -4.09
N LYS A 318 -8.99 21.05 -4.95
CA LYS A 318 -10.36 20.53 -4.83
C LYS A 318 -10.44 19.11 -5.39
N GLY A 319 -11.32 18.32 -4.83
CA GLY A 319 -11.53 16.94 -5.26
C GLY A 319 -12.93 16.41 -4.99
N GLN A 320 -13.15 15.18 -5.42
CA GLN A 320 -14.34 14.43 -5.08
C GLN A 320 -14.10 13.66 -3.78
N LEU A 321 -15.18 13.41 -3.02
CA LEU A 321 -15.17 12.57 -1.83
C LEU A 321 -15.81 11.23 -2.16
N ASP A 322 -15.14 10.15 -1.83
CA ASP A 322 -15.72 8.81 -1.87
C ASP A 322 -16.11 8.30 -0.46
N SER A 323 -16.71 7.13 -0.40
CA SER A 323 -17.12 6.53 0.87
C SER A 323 -15.93 6.13 1.75
N LEU A 324 -14.75 5.88 1.19
CA LEU A 324 -13.54 5.62 1.96
C LEU A 324 -13.10 6.88 2.71
N ASP A 325 -13.18 8.06 2.07
CA ASP A 325 -12.85 9.34 2.71
C ASP A 325 -13.78 9.63 3.89
N ILE A 326 -15.08 9.32 3.75
CA ILE A 326 -16.03 9.44 4.86
C ILE A 326 -15.62 8.55 6.03
N VAL A 327 -15.20 7.31 5.76
CA VAL A 327 -14.73 6.41 6.83
C VAL A 327 -13.44 6.93 7.44
N TYR A 328 -12.48 7.44 6.66
CA TYR A 328 -11.27 8.08 7.19
C TYR A 328 -11.58 9.17 8.20
N LEU A 329 -12.49 10.08 7.83
CA LEU A 329 -12.84 11.22 8.65
C LEU A 329 -13.54 10.81 9.95
N LEU A 330 -14.52 9.93 9.85
CA LEU A 330 -15.44 9.66 10.95
C LEU A 330 -14.97 8.59 11.93
N GLN A 331 -14.27 7.55 11.44
CA GLN A 331 -13.97 6.34 12.22
C GLN A 331 -13.26 6.62 13.54
N SER A 332 -12.31 7.56 13.55
CA SER A 332 -11.51 7.86 14.75
C SER A 332 -12.34 8.40 15.92
N LYS A 333 -13.54 8.92 15.66
CA LYS A 333 -14.40 9.59 16.66
C LYS A 333 -15.69 8.85 16.94
N ILE A 334 -16.33 8.29 15.91
CA ILE A 334 -17.62 7.61 16.08
C ILE A 334 -17.51 6.08 15.98
N GLY A 335 -16.32 5.55 15.65
CA GLY A 335 -16.06 4.13 15.47
C GLY A 335 -16.37 3.61 14.07
N GLN A 336 -15.78 2.45 13.73
CA GLN A 336 -15.81 1.90 12.38
C GLN A 336 -17.22 1.59 11.88
N VAL A 337 -18.06 0.98 12.71
CA VAL A 337 -19.40 0.55 12.30
C VAL A 337 -20.26 1.75 11.90
N ASP A 338 -20.28 2.79 12.74
CA ASP A 338 -21.08 3.98 12.49
C ASP A 338 -20.52 4.79 11.31
N ALA A 339 -19.18 4.84 11.15
CA ALA A 339 -18.55 5.49 10.02
C ALA A 339 -18.86 4.79 8.69
N VAL A 340 -18.79 3.45 8.63
CA VAL A 340 -19.13 2.68 7.44
C VAL A 340 -20.62 2.79 7.12
N ASN A 341 -21.51 2.75 8.13
CA ASN A 341 -22.95 2.92 7.91
C ASN A 341 -23.28 4.30 7.30
N ALA A 342 -22.61 5.36 7.76
CA ALA A 342 -22.74 6.68 7.16
C ALA A 342 -22.18 6.72 5.73
N ALA A 343 -21.04 6.07 5.49
CA ALA A 343 -20.38 6.05 4.19
C ALA A 343 -21.17 5.31 3.09
N ILE A 344 -21.97 4.30 3.47
CA ILE A 344 -22.80 3.53 2.53
C ILE A 344 -23.95 4.39 1.93
N GLY A 345 -24.36 5.46 2.58
CA GLY A 345 -25.41 6.35 2.08
C GLY A 345 -24.89 7.51 1.22
N LEU A 346 -23.61 7.52 0.86
CA LEU A 346 -22.99 8.61 0.10
C LEU A 346 -23.31 8.51 -1.38
N GLY A 347 -24.24 9.32 -1.88
CA GLY A 347 -24.49 9.45 -3.31
C GLY A 347 -23.36 10.18 -4.04
N GLY A 348 -22.65 11.07 -3.37
CA GLY A 348 -21.49 11.79 -3.88
C GLY A 348 -21.05 12.92 -2.96
N GLY A 349 -19.85 13.43 -3.17
CA GLY A 349 -19.32 14.54 -2.40
C GLY A 349 -18.12 15.21 -3.07
N SER A 350 -17.81 16.42 -2.62
CA SER A 350 -16.62 17.14 -3.04
C SER A 350 -16.10 18.07 -1.93
N TRP A 351 -14.87 18.43 -2.04
CA TRP A 351 -14.16 19.30 -1.11
C TRP A 351 -13.33 20.35 -1.85
N VAL A 352 -13.07 21.48 -1.16
CA VAL A 352 -12.16 22.53 -1.61
C VAL A 352 -11.33 22.98 -0.42
N ASP A 353 -10.01 23.00 -0.59
CA ASP A 353 -9.04 23.41 0.41
C ASP A 353 -8.47 24.79 0.14
N TYR A 354 -8.21 25.50 1.22
CA TYR A 354 -7.65 26.85 1.23
C TYR A 354 -6.59 26.99 2.32
N ILE A 355 -5.61 27.86 2.09
CA ILE A 355 -4.55 28.19 3.05
C ILE A 355 -4.39 29.70 3.19
N ASN A 356 -4.06 30.18 4.40
CA ASN A 356 -3.71 31.58 4.62
C ASN A 356 -2.19 31.76 4.82
N ASP A 357 -1.74 33.01 4.92
CA ASP A 357 -0.34 33.36 5.13
C ASP A 357 0.27 32.85 6.45
N LYS A 358 -0.56 32.35 7.37
CA LYS A 358 -0.14 31.75 8.64
C LYS A 358 -0.09 30.23 8.59
N ASN A 359 -0.34 29.65 7.41
CA ASN A 359 -0.54 28.21 7.19
C ASN A 359 -1.78 27.63 7.94
N ASP A 360 -2.77 28.47 8.27
CA ASP A 360 -4.05 27.94 8.72
C ASP A 360 -4.81 27.42 7.50
N LEU A 361 -5.35 26.21 7.60
CA LEU A 361 -6.15 25.59 6.56
C LEU A 361 -7.64 25.82 6.81
N PHE A 362 -8.37 25.99 5.73
CA PHE A 362 -9.83 26.06 5.71
C PHE A 362 -10.34 25.15 4.60
N MET A 363 -11.35 24.33 4.88
CA MET A 363 -11.94 23.43 3.91
C MET A 363 -13.44 23.61 3.86
N THR A 364 -14.00 23.54 2.65
CA THR A 364 -15.43 23.39 2.43
C THR A 364 -15.72 21.99 1.87
N VAL A 365 -16.77 21.37 2.37
CA VAL A 365 -17.21 20.05 1.94
C VAL A 365 -18.68 20.12 1.57
N LYS A 366 -19.05 19.50 0.44
CA LYS A 366 -20.44 19.36 0.01
C LYS A 366 -20.73 17.88 -0.19
N ILE A 367 -21.76 17.39 0.44
CA ILE A 367 -22.14 15.97 0.44
C ILE A 367 -23.59 15.86 -0.05
N GLN A 368 -23.84 14.87 -0.89
CA GLN A 368 -25.15 14.42 -1.32
C GLN A 368 -25.34 12.98 -0.86
N GLY A 369 -26.46 12.68 -0.21
CA GLY A 369 -26.88 11.30 0.06
C GLY A 369 -27.64 10.71 -1.11
N ASP A 370 -27.78 9.39 -1.19
CA ASP A 370 -28.58 8.71 -2.21
C ASP A 370 -30.07 9.07 -2.10
N ASN A 371 -30.48 9.38 -0.88
CA ASN A 371 -31.81 9.88 -0.57
C ASN A 371 -31.75 10.78 0.68
N GLU A 372 -32.88 11.41 1.01
CA GLU A 372 -32.99 12.35 2.14
C GLU A 372 -32.69 11.68 3.50
N GLN A 373 -33.10 10.43 3.68
CA GLN A 373 -32.82 9.71 4.93
C GLN A 373 -31.34 9.47 5.10
N GLU A 374 -30.65 8.96 4.10
CA GLU A 374 -29.21 8.68 4.14
C GLU A 374 -28.40 9.98 4.26
N LEU A 375 -28.81 11.05 3.57
CA LEU A 375 -28.20 12.37 3.77
C LEU A 375 -28.28 12.83 5.23
N ASN A 376 -29.42 12.62 5.89
CA ASN A 376 -29.59 12.98 7.29
C ASN A 376 -28.72 12.10 8.20
N GLU A 377 -28.61 10.79 7.92
CA GLU A 377 -27.73 9.85 8.65
C GLU A 377 -26.26 10.26 8.54
N ILE A 378 -25.79 10.62 7.33
CA ILE A 378 -24.44 11.17 7.11
C ILE A 378 -24.26 12.46 7.91
N GLY A 379 -25.24 13.38 7.84
CA GLY A 379 -25.20 14.65 8.56
C GLY A 379 -25.14 14.46 10.08
N GLU A 380 -25.91 13.54 10.64
CA GLU A 380 -25.84 13.20 12.06
C GLU A 380 -24.47 12.61 12.45
N ALA A 381 -23.89 11.76 11.59
CA ALA A 381 -22.54 11.21 11.80
C ALA A 381 -21.48 12.32 11.81
N PHE A 382 -21.54 13.27 10.88
CA PHE A 382 -20.66 14.45 10.86
C PHE A 382 -20.88 15.35 12.08
N MET A 383 -22.12 15.57 12.52
CA MET A 383 -22.39 16.33 13.74
C MET A 383 -21.79 15.64 14.97
N ASN A 384 -21.93 14.34 15.08
CA ASN A 384 -21.32 13.57 16.16
C ASN A 384 -19.80 13.67 16.11
N TRP A 385 -19.18 13.49 14.95
CA TRP A 385 -17.74 13.68 14.76
C TRP A 385 -17.30 15.11 15.13
N ALA A 386 -18.01 16.14 14.69
CA ALA A 386 -17.71 17.54 14.98
C ALA A 386 -17.74 17.86 16.47
N ASN A 387 -18.62 17.24 17.24
CA ASN A 387 -18.68 17.41 18.70
C ASN A 387 -17.40 16.94 19.40
N PHE A 388 -16.60 16.06 18.79
CA PHE A 388 -15.29 15.63 19.29
C PHE A 388 -14.14 16.50 18.76
N GLN A 389 -14.37 17.42 17.84
CA GLN A 389 -13.38 18.32 17.27
C GLN A 389 -13.44 19.68 17.93
N SER A 390 -12.38 20.10 18.61
CA SER A 390 -12.31 21.40 19.29
C SER A 390 -12.24 22.60 18.34
N ARG A 391 -12.04 22.36 17.05
CA ARG A 391 -11.81 23.37 16.00
C ARG A 391 -12.98 23.52 15.03
N PHE A 392 -14.09 22.84 15.25
CA PHE A 392 -15.23 22.87 14.33
C PHE A 392 -16.20 24.00 14.68
N THR A 393 -16.64 24.82 13.73
CA THR A 393 -17.43 26.00 14.04
C THR A 393 -18.84 26.01 13.48
N LYS A 394 -19.11 25.35 12.34
CA LYS A 394 -20.45 25.46 11.76
C LYS A 394 -20.76 24.37 10.76
N ILE A 395 -21.87 23.68 10.96
CA ILE A 395 -22.52 22.85 9.95
C ILE A 395 -23.83 23.53 9.55
N THR A 396 -24.12 23.58 8.25
CA THR A 396 -25.39 24.05 7.71
C THR A 396 -25.94 23.02 6.75
N THR A 397 -27.27 22.96 6.66
CA THR A 397 -27.96 22.15 5.65
C THR A 397 -28.93 23.01 4.87
N ASP A 398 -29.02 22.80 3.57
CA ASP A 398 -30.02 23.43 2.70
C ASP A 398 -31.20 22.50 2.41
N GLY A 399 -31.30 21.38 3.11
CA GLY A 399 -32.32 20.35 2.95
C GLY A 399 -31.93 19.24 1.96
N ASN A 400 -30.90 19.47 1.13
CA ASN A 400 -30.39 18.48 0.15
C ASN A 400 -28.88 18.29 0.24
N SER A 401 -28.20 19.13 1.00
CA SER A 401 -26.74 19.02 1.22
C SER A 401 -26.36 19.48 2.62
N TRP A 402 -25.26 18.98 3.12
CA TRP A 402 -24.63 19.42 4.35
C TRP A 402 -23.33 20.16 4.02
N ASN A 403 -23.14 21.31 4.64
CA ASN A 403 -21.93 22.11 4.51
C ASN A 403 -21.32 22.33 5.89
N GLY A 404 -20.02 22.12 6.01
CA GLY A 404 -19.27 22.30 7.25
C GLY A 404 -17.97 23.04 7.01
N ASN A 405 -17.53 23.81 8.01
CA ASN A 405 -16.25 24.48 7.99
C ASN A 405 -15.40 23.98 9.15
N LEU A 406 -14.15 23.61 8.86
CA LEU A 406 -13.10 23.30 9.82
C LEU A 406 -12.16 24.49 9.92
N TYR A 407 -11.82 24.93 11.12
CA TYR A 407 -10.86 26.00 11.35
C TYR A 407 -9.66 25.49 12.14
#